data_2d09550765fc51f6ee35c79d51616a0c
#
_entry.id   2d09550765fc51f6ee35c79d51616a0c
#
_cell.length_a   1.000
_cell.length_b   1.000
_cell.length_c   1.000
_cell.angle_alpha   90.00
_cell.angle_beta   90.00
_cell.angle_gamma   90.00
#
_symmetry.space_group_name_H-M   'P 1'
#
loop_
_entity.id
_entity.type
_entity.pdbx_description
1 polymer ?
#
loop_
_entity_poly.entity_id
_entity_poly.type
_entity_poly.pdbx_seq_one_letter_code
_entity_poly.pdbx_strand_id
1 'polypeptide(L)'
;MSRSRTILLMLILVGLTSLACSAPVATAPPPSPASPTALPSPATNLPIPTDLEIVQVASVVDGDTIELSDGRRVRYIGLNTPERGQPFYEEAKAANERLVSGLRVGLERDLESFDQYGRILAYVWVNKQMANLELLHLGFGNTFTIQPNVRYETEFRAAEEQAREAGRGLWATSTAALKIVELQADAPGSDRDNPNGEWLEIANQGNEAVNLERYSVKDEANHIYTFGAFTLKPGATVRLHSGQGRDTASALYWGLVGDSVWNNDSDTAYLRDAAGALVDIYVY
;
A
#
# COMPACT_ATOMS: atom_id res chain seq x y z
N MET A 1 47.99 6.13 -89.22
CA MET A 1 47.12 4.96 -89.29
C MET A 1 47.85 3.84 -88.61
N SER A 2 47.58 3.50 -87.40
CA SER A 2 48.12 2.34 -86.67
C SER A 2 47.08 1.94 -85.58
N ARG A 3 46.61 0.72 -85.73
CA ARG A 3 45.65 0.12 -84.83
C ARG A 3 46.43 -0.62 -83.71
N SER A 4 46.32 -0.12 -82.47
CA SER A 4 46.81 -0.87 -81.33
C SER A 4 45.71 -1.79 -80.82
N ARG A 5 46.01 -3.08 -80.71
CA ARG A 5 45.20 -4.11 -80.10
C ARG A 5 45.55 -4.20 -78.63
N THR A 6 44.63 -3.88 -77.74
CA THR A 6 44.78 -4.10 -76.34
C THR A 6 44.25 -5.50 -75.99
N ILE A 7 45.14 -6.30 -75.39
CA ILE A 7 44.84 -7.63 -74.88
C ILE A 7 44.27 -7.48 -73.46
N LEU A 8 43.07 -7.97 -73.28
CA LEU A 8 42.38 -7.98 -71.98
C LEU A 8 42.75 -9.28 -71.25
N LEU A 9 43.55 -9.15 -70.19
CA LEU A 9 43.94 -10.26 -69.32
C LEU A 9 42.82 -10.47 -68.27
N MET A 10 42.12 -11.58 -68.32
CA MET A 10 41.05 -11.95 -67.41
C MET A 10 41.64 -12.70 -66.23
N LEU A 11 41.76 -12.05 -65.09
CA LEU A 11 42.15 -12.70 -63.82
C LEU A 11 40.88 -13.33 -63.18
N ILE A 12 40.92 -14.67 -63.11
CA ILE A 12 39.89 -15.45 -62.42
C ILE A 12 40.28 -15.47 -60.92
N LEU A 13 39.52 -14.76 -60.08
CA LEU A 13 39.65 -14.79 -58.63
C LEU A 13 38.78 -15.92 -58.10
N VAL A 14 39.39 -17.01 -57.63
CA VAL A 14 38.70 -18.11 -56.96
C VAL A 14 38.44 -17.66 -55.50
N GLY A 15 37.23 -17.25 -55.22
CA GLY A 15 36.80 -16.94 -53.84
C GLY A 15 36.48 -18.21 -53.05
N LEU A 16 37.34 -18.54 -52.05
CA LEU A 16 36.95 -19.52 -51.04
C LEU A 16 35.88 -18.92 -50.14
N THR A 17 34.64 -19.38 -50.25
CA THR A 17 33.59 -19.09 -49.30
C THR A 17 33.69 -20.07 -48.13
N SER A 18 34.21 -19.58 -46.98
CA SER A 18 34.15 -20.31 -45.72
C SER A 18 32.70 -20.24 -45.17
N LEU A 19 31.99 -21.37 -45.21
CA LEU A 19 30.71 -21.55 -44.51
C LEU A 19 30.97 -21.57 -42.99
N ALA A 20 30.78 -20.44 -42.30
CA ALA A 20 30.73 -20.42 -40.86
C ALA A 20 29.37 -20.99 -40.42
N CYS A 21 29.38 -22.21 -39.88
CA CYS A 21 28.23 -22.80 -39.18
C CYS A 21 28.03 -22.04 -37.86
N SER A 22 27.10 -21.08 -37.82
CA SER A 22 26.66 -20.46 -36.56
C SER A 22 25.71 -21.43 -35.87
N ALA A 23 26.17 -22.04 -34.78
CA ALA A 23 25.31 -22.80 -33.87
C ALA A 23 24.30 -21.84 -33.21
N PRO A 24 23.02 -22.21 -33.05
CA PRO A 24 22.08 -21.39 -32.33
C PRO A 24 22.53 -21.27 -30.85
N VAL A 25 22.71 -20.05 -30.37
CA VAL A 25 22.91 -19.77 -28.97
C VAL A 25 21.58 -20.10 -28.26
N ALA A 26 21.58 -21.17 -27.48
CA ALA A 26 20.45 -21.49 -26.62
C ALA A 26 20.31 -20.36 -25.57
N THR A 27 19.31 -19.52 -25.74
CA THR A 27 18.90 -18.57 -24.70
C THR A 27 18.42 -19.37 -23.50
N ALA A 28 19.13 -19.25 -22.38
CA ALA A 28 18.69 -19.80 -21.10
C ALA A 28 17.28 -19.25 -20.78
N PRO A 29 16.36 -20.09 -20.25
CA PRO A 29 15.06 -19.61 -19.83
C PRO A 29 15.25 -18.52 -18.75
N PRO A 30 14.35 -17.52 -18.69
CA PRO A 30 14.42 -16.49 -17.65
C PRO A 30 14.37 -17.18 -16.27
N PRO A 31 15.08 -16.65 -15.28
CA PRO A 31 15.04 -17.21 -13.94
C PRO A 31 13.58 -17.23 -13.45
N SER A 32 13.14 -18.40 -13.02
CA SER A 32 11.83 -18.58 -12.38
C SER A 32 11.70 -17.55 -11.25
N PRO A 33 10.55 -16.88 -11.09
CA PRO A 33 10.38 -15.95 -9.97
C PRO A 33 10.70 -16.72 -8.68
N ALA A 34 11.60 -16.18 -7.89
CA ALA A 34 11.98 -16.75 -6.61
C ALA A 34 10.70 -16.94 -5.79
N SER A 35 10.47 -18.16 -5.31
CA SER A 35 9.41 -18.43 -4.33
C SER A 35 9.56 -17.41 -3.21
N PRO A 36 8.49 -16.74 -2.77
CA PRO A 36 8.58 -15.79 -1.68
C PRO A 36 9.16 -16.53 -0.47
N THR A 37 10.36 -16.13 -0.07
CA THR A 37 10.97 -16.57 1.18
C THR A 37 9.97 -16.24 2.28
N ALA A 38 9.52 -17.23 3.03
CA ALA A 38 8.67 -17.01 4.19
C ALA A 38 9.41 -16.03 5.11
N LEU A 39 8.87 -14.83 5.26
CA LEU A 39 9.38 -13.87 6.22
C LEU A 39 9.28 -14.49 7.60
N PRO A 40 10.33 -14.44 8.43
CA PRO A 40 10.24 -14.90 9.81
C PRO A 40 9.24 -14.01 10.53
N SER A 41 8.03 -14.54 10.75
CA SER A 41 7.08 -13.94 11.67
C SER A 41 7.66 -14.06 13.07
N PRO A 42 7.81 -13.00 13.84
CA PRO A 42 8.09 -13.12 15.25
C PRO A 42 6.90 -13.87 15.86
N ALA A 43 7.14 -15.11 16.29
CA ALA A 43 6.10 -15.93 16.92
C ALA A 43 5.65 -15.21 18.20
N THR A 44 4.61 -14.41 18.10
CA THR A 44 3.92 -13.87 19.26
C THR A 44 3.19 -15.06 19.89
N ASN A 45 3.74 -15.60 20.98
CA ASN A 45 3.16 -16.72 21.71
C ASN A 45 1.93 -16.24 22.51
N LEU A 46 0.88 -15.85 21.80
CA LEU A 46 -0.42 -15.64 22.44
C LEU A 46 -0.99 -17.00 22.88
N PRO A 47 -1.57 -17.08 24.07
CA PRO A 47 -2.29 -18.29 24.48
C PRO A 47 -3.47 -18.50 23.53
N ILE A 48 -3.56 -19.72 22.97
CA ILE A 48 -4.66 -20.07 22.06
C ILE A 48 -5.93 -20.21 22.90
N PRO A 49 -7.01 -19.48 22.58
CA PRO A 49 -8.29 -19.66 23.28
C PRO A 49 -8.82 -21.08 23.12
N THR A 50 -9.44 -21.59 24.16
CA THR A 50 -10.07 -22.91 24.17
C THR A 50 -11.50 -22.92 23.63
N ASP A 51 -12.12 -21.73 23.57
CA ASP A 51 -13.52 -21.54 23.20
C ASP A 51 -13.64 -20.86 21.83
N LEU A 52 -13.16 -21.54 20.79
CA LEU A 52 -13.19 -21.06 19.42
C LEU A 52 -14.35 -21.65 18.63
N GLU A 53 -15.14 -20.83 17.95
CA GLU A 53 -16.08 -21.28 16.92
C GLU A 53 -15.30 -21.72 15.68
N ILE A 54 -15.23 -23.03 15.41
CA ILE A 54 -14.48 -23.57 14.27
C ILE A 54 -15.35 -23.53 13.02
N VAL A 55 -14.89 -22.79 12.00
CA VAL A 55 -15.62 -22.54 10.75
C VAL A 55 -14.74 -22.79 9.52
N GLN A 56 -15.36 -23.02 8.37
CA GLN A 56 -14.68 -23.20 7.08
C GLN A 56 -14.67 -21.89 6.30
N VAL A 57 -13.49 -21.43 5.86
CA VAL A 57 -13.35 -20.27 4.96
C VAL A 57 -13.68 -20.70 3.53
N ALA A 58 -14.62 -20.01 2.89
CA ALA A 58 -14.98 -20.19 1.49
C ALA A 58 -14.13 -19.30 0.57
N SER A 59 -14.00 -18.02 0.93
CA SER A 59 -13.23 -17.03 0.13
C SER A 59 -12.71 -15.91 1.01
N VAL A 60 -11.70 -15.20 0.49
CA VAL A 60 -11.18 -13.97 1.07
C VAL A 60 -11.75 -12.80 0.26
N VAL A 61 -12.44 -11.88 0.93
CA VAL A 61 -13.03 -10.70 0.30
C VAL A 61 -11.94 -9.64 0.06
N ASP A 62 -11.20 -9.32 1.13
CA ASP A 62 -10.10 -8.34 1.15
C ASP A 62 -9.08 -8.69 2.26
N GLY A 63 -8.22 -7.73 2.62
CA GLY A 63 -7.15 -7.97 3.60
C GLY A 63 -7.64 -8.28 5.01
N ASP A 64 -8.86 -7.90 5.40
CA ASP A 64 -9.39 -8.07 6.76
C ASP A 64 -10.83 -8.60 6.81
N THR A 65 -11.33 -9.12 5.70
CA THR A 65 -12.69 -9.68 5.59
C THR A 65 -12.67 -11.01 4.86
N ILE A 66 -13.30 -12.03 5.44
CA ILE A 66 -13.48 -13.36 4.84
C ILE A 66 -14.95 -13.73 4.74
N GLU A 67 -15.26 -14.62 3.80
CA GLU A 67 -16.57 -15.26 3.66
C GLU A 67 -16.46 -16.72 4.06
N LEU A 68 -17.42 -17.18 4.88
CA LEU A 68 -17.51 -18.56 5.37
C LEU A 68 -18.34 -19.43 4.42
N SER A 69 -18.16 -20.73 4.49
CA SER A 69 -18.92 -21.69 3.64
C SER A 69 -20.44 -21.70 3.89
N ASP A 70 -20.88 -21.14 5.00
CA ASP A 70 -22.31 -20.95 5.31
C ASP A 70 -22.84 -19.57 4.87
N GLY A 71 -22.04 -18.78 4.17
CA GLY A 71 -22.40 -17.46 3.62
C GLY A 71 -22.26 -16.30 4.60
N ARG A 72 -21.88 -16.52 5.84
CA ARG A 72 -21.57 -15.46 6.80
C ARG A 72 -20.26 -14.76 6.43
N ARG A 73 -20.15 -13.45 6.73
CA ARG A 73 -18.91 -12.67 6.58
C ARG A 73 -18.31 -12.35 7.93
N VAL A 74 -16.99 -12.42 8.01
CA VAL A 74 -16.23 -12.10 9.21
C VAL A 74 -15.34 -10.90 8.91
N ARG A 75 -15.47 -9.82 9.68
CA ARG A 75 -14.57 -8.66 9.72
C ARG A 75 -13.60 -8.85 10.88
N TYR A 76 -12.34 -8.74 10.60
CA TYR A 76 -11.28 -8.88 11.59
C TYR A 76 -11.30 -7.70 12.56
N ILE A 77 -11.28 -7.98 13.87
CA ILE A 77 -11.19 -6.97 14.91
C ILE A 77 -9.76 -6.43 14.98
N GLY A 78 -9.63 -5.14 15.24
CA GLY A 78 -8.40 -4.49 15.67
C GLY A 78 -7.42 -4.11 14.56
N LEU A 79 -7.74 -4.37 13.28
CA LEU A 79 -6.96 -3.88 12.16
C LEU A 79 -7.84 -3.32 11.04
N ASN A 80 -7.25 -2.46 10.23
CA ASN A 80 -7.82 -1.99 8.98
C ASN A 80 -6.78 -2.14 7.87
N THR A 81 -7.16 -2.79 6.78
CA THR A 81 -6.30 -2.99 5.61
C THR A 81 -6.69 -2.05 4.49
N PRO A 82 -5.81 -1.83 3.47
CA PRO A 82 -6.16 -1.01 2.32
C PRO A 82 -7.41 -1.49 1.60
N GLU A 83 -8.27 -0.54 1.22
CA GLU A 83 -9.47 -0.77 0.44
C GLU A 83 -9.16 -0.91 -1.06
N ARG A 84 -10.13 -1.45 -1.82
CA ARG A 84 -9.97 -1.64 -3.27
C ARG A 84 -9.59 -0.34 -3.98
N GLY A 85 -8.50 -0.40 -4.75
CA GLY A 85 -7.95 0.74 -5.49
C GLY A 85 -6.91 1.53 -4.70
N GLN A 86 -6.72 1.22 -3.43
CA GLN A 86 -5.63 1.78 -2.64
C GLN A 86 -4.32 1.00 -2.84
N PRO A 87 -3.16 1.64 -2.66
CA PRO A 87 -1.87 0.95 -2.63
C PRO A 87 -1.87 -0.18 -1.59
N PHE A 88 -1.22 -1.29 -1.92
CA PHE A 88 -1.13 -2.52 -1.10
C PHE A 88 -2.45 -3.29 -0.86
N TYR A 89 -3.55 -2.94 -1.54
CA TYR A 89 -4.80 -3.71 -1.44
C TYR A 89 -4.63 -5.16 -1.87
N GLU A 90 -4.03 -5.38 -3.04
CA GLU A 90 -3.85 -6.74 -3.59
C GLU A 90 -2.85 -7.55 -2.76
N GLU A 91 -1.81 -6.92 -2.23
CA GLU A 91 -0.82 -7.55 -1.36
C GLU A 91 -1.43 -7.96 -0.01
N ALA A 92 -2.23 -7.09 0.60
CA ALA A 92 -2.96 -7.38 1.84
C ALA A 92 -3.94 -8.53 1.66
N LYS A 93 -4.74 -8.48 0.59
CA LYS A 93 -5.67 -9.56 0.22
C LYS A 93 -4.93 -10.87 -0.01
N ALA A 94 -3.86 -10.88 -0.82
CA ALA A 94 -3.05 -12.06 -1.08
C ALA A 94 -2.36 -12.60 0.19
N ALA A 95 -1.98 -11.73 1.13
CA ALA A 95 -1.45 -12.15 2.43
C ALA A 95 -2.53 -12.88 3.24
N ASN A 96 -3.73 -12.33 3.34
CA ASN A 96 -4.86 -12.97 4.00
C ASN A 96 -5.23 -14.30 3.32
N GLU A 97 -5.26 -14.36 1.98
CA GLU A 97 -5.48 -15.60 1.23
C GLU A 97 -4.46 -16.70 1.59
N ARG A 98 -3.18 -16.36 1.71
CA ARG A 98 -2.13 -17.32 2.12
C ARG A 98 -2.34 -17.83 3.53
N LEU A 99 -2.89 -17.01 4.44
CA LEU A 99 -3.11 -17.37 5.83
C LEU A 99 -4.33 -18.30 6.01
N VAL A 100 -5.45 -18.02 5.32
CA VAL A 100 -6.73 -18.62 5.70
C VAL A 100 -7.50 -19.28 4.55
N SER A 101 -7.12 -19.10 3.29
CA SER A 101 -7.93 -19.58 2.16
C SER A 101 -8.11 -21.08 2.16
N GLY A 102 -9.37 -21.54 2.09
CA GLY A 102 -9.73 -22.95 2.06
C GLY A 102 -9.44 -23.71 3.37
N LEU A 103 -9.08 -23.00 4.45
CA LEU A 103 -8.76 -23.62 5.73
C LEU A 103 -9.96 -23.55 6.70
N ARG A 104 -9.90 -24.37 7.73
CA ARG A 104 -10.74 -24.23 8.92
C ARG A 104 -10.03 -23.29 9.89
N VAL A 105 -10.76 -22.27 10.34
CA VAL A 105 -10.26 -21.25 11.27
C VAL A 105 -11.10 -21.24 12.54
N GLY A 106 -10.52 -20.77 13.62
CA GLY A 106 -11.21 -20.51 14.88
C GLY A 106 -11.59 -19.05 14.98
N LEU A 107 -12.84 -18.77 15.28
CA LEU A 107 -13.31 -17.41 15.55
C LEU A 107 -13.38 -17.19 17.05
N GLU A 108 -12.63 -16.22 17.55
CA GLU A 108 -12.73 -15.71 18.91
C GLU A 108 -13.51 -14.42 18.91
N ARG A 109 -14.61 -14.39 19.66
CA ARG A 109 -15.44 -13.19 19.82
C ARG A 109 -14.89 -12.30 20.92
N ASP A 110 -15.14 -11.01 20.80
CA ASP A 110 -14.97 -10.07 21.90
C ASP A 110 -16.36 -9.63 22.42
N LEU A 111 -16.44 -8.49 23.08
CA LEU A 111 -17.67 -8.01 23.73
C LEU A 111 -18.80 -7.74 22.74
N GLU A 112 -18.50 -7.14 21.58
CA GLU A 112 -19.43 -6.94 20.49
C GLU A 112 -19.14 -7.94 19.36
N SER A 113 -20.18 -8.68 18.96
CA SER A 113 -20.04 -9.81 18.04
C SER A 113 -20.40 -9.50 16.59
N PHE A 114 -21.06 -8.37 16.31
CA PHE A 114 -21.51 -7.99 14.98
C PHE A 114 -21.37 -6.49 14.75
N ASP A 115 -21.06 -6.10 13.53
CA ASP A 115 -21.09 -4.70 13.13
C ASP A 115 -22.49 -4.28 12.61
N GLN A 116 -22.63 -3.00 12.27
CA GLN A 116 -23.85 -2.43 11.74
C GLN A 116 -24.31 -3.02 10.39
N TYR A 117 -23.44 -3.73 9.70
CA TYR A 117 -23.71 -4.40 8.41
C TYR A 117 -24.04 -5.89 8.59
N GLY A 118 -24.07 -6.39 9.82
CA GLY A 118 -24.32 -7.79 10.15
C GLY A 118 -23.14 -8.72 9.93
N ARG A 119 -21.92 -8.17 9.73
CA ARG A 119 -20.71 -9.00 9.67
C ARG A 119 -20.32 -9.43 11.08
N ILE A 120 -19.82 -10.64 11.20
CA ILE A 120 -19.23 -11.17 12.42
C ILE A 120 -17.94 -10.41 12.74
N LEU A 121 -17.81 -9.90 13.97
CA LEU A 121 -16.57 -9.33 14.48
C LEU A 121 -15.79 -10.43 15.21
N ALA A 122 -14.56 -10.73 14.79
CA ALA A 122 -13.75 -11.78 15.42
C ALA A 122 -12.24 -11.55 15.27
N TYR A 123 -11.49 -12.13 16.22
CA TYR A 123 -10.09 -12.49 16.04
C TYR A 123 -10.06 -13.88 15.38
N VAL A 124 -9.30 -14.00 14.30
CA VAL A 124 -9.27 -15.21 13.45
C VAL A 124 -8.00 -16.00 13.71
N TRP A 125 -8.17 -17.22 14.21
CA TRP A 125 -7.09 -18.11 14.56
C TRP A 125 -6.91 -19.23 13.52
N VAL A 126 -5.69 -19.41 13.05
CA VAL A 126 -5.33 -20.45 12.09
C VAL A 126 -3.96 -21.03 12.45
N ASN A 127 -3.83 -22.36 12.48
CA ASN A 127 -2.57 -23.05 12.78
C ASN A 127 -1.85 -22.51 14.05
N LYS A 128 -2.61 -22.17 15.09
CA LYS A 128 -2.13 -21.59 16.36
C LYS A 128 -1.62 -20.14 16.25
N GLN A 129 -1.84 -19.47 15.16
CA GLN A 129 -1.51 -18.06 14.94
C GLN A 129 -2.78 -17.25 14.76
N MET A 130 -2.74 -15.97 15.13
CA MET A 130 -3.85 -15.04 14.88
C MET A 130 -3.60 -14.31 13.56
N ALA A 131 -4.48 -14.51 12.57
CA ALA A 131 -4.36 -13.90 11.25
C ALA A 131 -4.36 -12.36 11.31
N ASN A 132 -5.17 -11.75 12.19
CA ASN A 132 -5.20 -10.32 12.44
C ASN A 132 -3.81 -9.78 12.80
N LEU A 133 -3.14 -10.42 13.75
CA LEU A 133 -1.82 -10.03 14.23
C LEU A 133 -0.73 -10.24 13.17
N GLU A 134 -0.83 -11.35 12.43
CA GLU A 134 0.12 -11.65 11.36
C GLU A 134 0.08 -10.63 10.22
N LEU A 135 -1.10 -10.16 9.85
CA LEU A 135 -1.27 -9.10 8.84
C LEU A 135 -0.64 -7.78 9.28
N LEU A 136 -0.75 -7.43 10.57
CA LEU A 136 -0.05 -6.26 11.14
C LEU A 136 1.47 -6.44 11.13
N HIS A 137 1.98 -7.61 11.53
CA HIS A 137 3.42 -7.92 11.46
C HIS A 137 3.99 -7.84 10.05
N LEU A 138 3.20 -8.23 9.05
CA LEU A 138 3.56 -8.14 7.65
C LEU A 138 3.48 -6.69 7.10
N GLY A 139 2.89 -5.78 7.88
CA GLY A 139 2.70 -4.38 7.49
C GLY A 139 1.56 -4.17 6.49
N PHE A 140 0.59 -5.08 6.42
CA PHE A 140 -0.54 -4.98 5.50
C PHE A 140 -1.80 -4.39 6.13
N GLY A 141 -1.70 -3.80 7.31
CA GLY A 141 -2.78 -3.08 7.97
C GLY A 141 -2.26 -2.10 9.00
N ASN A 142 -3.14 -1.21 9.42
CA ASN A 142 -2.96 -0.33 10.58
C ASN A 142 -3.80 -0.87 11.73
N THR A 143 -3.35 -0.65 12.96
CA THR A 143 -4.16 -0.92 14.15
C THR A 143 -5.40 -0.01 14.11
N PHE A 144 -6.57 -0.62 14.18
CA PHE A 144 -7.85 0.08 14.18
C PHE A 144 -8.77 -0.53 15.23
N THR A 145 -8.73 0.02 16.42
CA THR A 145 -9.44 -0.51 17.59
C THR A 145 -10.72 0.31 17.83
N ILE A 146 -11.87 -0.39 17.86
CA ILE A 146 -13.17 0.21 18.16
C ILE A 146 -13.68 -0.38 19.47
N GLN A 147 -13.98 0.50 20.44
CA GLN A 147 -14.61 0.09 21.69
C GLN A 147 -15.95 -0.61 21.41
N PRO A 148 -16.30 -1.69 22.13
CA PRO A 148 -15.61 -2.25 23.30
C PRO A 148 -14.58 -3.37 22.98
N ASN A 149 -14.32 -3.67 21.69
CA ASN A 149 -13.49 -4.78 21.24
C ASN A 149 -11.99 -4.41 21.23
N VAL A 150 -11.33 -4.53 22.39
CA VAL A 150 -9.97 -4.04 22.59
C VAL A 150 -9.00 -5.09 23.17
N ARG A 151 -9.40 -6.36 23.24
CA ARG A 151 -8.67 -7.41 23.94
C ARG A 151 -7.18 -7.51 23.63
N TYR A 152 -6.79 -7.37 22.36
CA TYR A 152 -5.43 -7.51 21.86
C TYR A 152 -4.82 -6.19 21.35
N GLU A 153 -5.33 -5.04 21.80
CA GLU A 153 -4.87 -3.73 21.32
C GLU A 153 -3.36 -3.52 21.54
N THR A 154 -2.84 -3.95 22.69
CA THR A 154 -1.41 -3.82 23.01
C THR A 154 -0.53 -4.61 22.06
N GLU A 155 -0.91 -5.85 21.77
CA GLU A 155 -0.20 -6.74 20.86
C GLU A 155 -0.26 -6.23 19.42
N PHE A 156 -1.39 -5.69 19.00
CA PHE A 156 -1.58 -5.10 17.68
C PHE A 156 -0.71 -3.88 17.47
N ARG A 157 -0.68 -2.95 18.43
CA ARG A 157 0.21 -1.79 18.39
C ARG A 157 1.68 -2.19 18.35
N ALA A 158 2.08 -3.18 19.12
CA ALA A 158 3.44 -3.70 19.09
C ALA A 158 3.81 -4.35 17.75
N ALA A 159 2.88 -5.08 17.14
CA ALA A 159 3.09 -5.70 15.82
C ALA A 159 3.20 -4.65 14.70
N GLU A 160 2.36 -3.63 14.72
CA GLU A 160 2.42 -2.50 13.79
C GLU A 160 3.75 -1.75 13.93
N GLU A 161 4.19 -1.44 15.16
CA GLU A 161 5.47 -0.77 15.39
C GLU A 161 6.65 -1.59 14.86
N GLN A 162 6.68 -2.90 15.09
CA GLN A 162 7.70 -3.79 14.53
C GLN A 162 7.67 -3.82 12.99
N ALA A 163 6.49 -3.74 12.37
CA ALA A 163 6.37 -3.65 10.92
C ALA A 163 6.90 -2.30 10.40
N ARG A 164 6.62 -1.22 11.13
CA ARG A 164 7.09 0.14 10.85
C ARG A 164 8.61 0.24 10.94
N GLU A 165 9.20 -0.22 12.04
CA GLU A 165 10.66 -0.23 12.24
C GLU A 165 11.38 -1.05 11.15
N ALA A 166 10.77 -2.15 10.71
CA ALA A 166 11.34 -3.02 9.68
C ALA A 166 11.00 -2.57 8.24
N GLY A 167 10.24 -1.49 8.05
CA GLY A 167 9.85 -0.98 6.73
C GLY A 167 9.03 -1.99 5.90
N ARG A 168 8.13 -2.75 6.53
CA ARG A 168 7.35 -3.79 5.83
C ARG A 168 6.04 -3.24 5.27
N GLY A 169 5.64 -3.73 4.09
CA GLY A 169 4.34 -3.42 3.48
C GLY A 169 4.06 -1.93 3.41
N LEU A 170 3.00 -1.47 4.06
CA LEU A 170 2.60 -0.06 4.15
C LEU A 170 3.68 0.86 4.75
N TRP A 171 4.66 0.31 5.45
CA TRP A 171 5.74 1.03 6.10
C TRP A 171 7.03 1.05 5.29
N ALA A 172 7.03 0.46 4.07
CA ALA A 172 8.15 0.60 3.15
C ALA A 172 8.38 2.09 2.86
N THR A 173 9.63 2.56 3.00
CA THR A 173 9.97 3.97 2.85
C THR A 173 10.28 4.33 1.40
N SER A 174 9.79 5.47 0.96
CA SER A 174 10.10 6.09 -0.33
C SER A 174 11.43 6.84 -0.26
N THR A 175 12.10 6.97 -1.40
CA THR A 175 13.29 7.83 -1.55
C THR A 175 12.96 9.26 -1.98
N ALA A 176 11.67 9.59 -2.15
CA ALA A 176 11.25 10.92 -2.55
C ALA A 176 11.57 11.96 -1.46
N ALA A 177 12.27 13.03 -1.82
CA ALA A 177 12.67 14.08 -0.89
C ALA A 177 11.53 15.09 -0.65
N LEU A 178 10.34 14.58 -0.32
CA LEU A 178 9.17 15.38 0.04
C LEU A 178 8.96 15.35 1.55
N LYS A 179 8.39 16.42 2.10
CA LYS A 179 8.11 16.56 3.51
C LYS A 179 6.78 17.27 3.73
N ILE A 180 5.98 16.80 4.66
CA ILE A 180 4.87 17.58 5.22
C ILE A 180 5.50 18.59 6.18
N VAL A 181 5.37 19.88 5.88
CA VAL A 181 6.05 20.94 6.65
C VAL A 181 5.12 21.66 7.60
N GLU A 182 3.82 21.63 7.31
CA GLU A 182 2.80 22.27 8.14
C GLU A 182 1.44 21.60 7.93
N LEU A 183 0.63 21.54 8.97
CA LEU A 183 -0.75 21.10 8.91
C LEU A 183 -1.58 22.03 9.81
N GLN A 184 -2.61 22.65 9.23
CA GLN A 184 -3.61 23.45 9.91
C GLN A 184 -4.90 22.63 9.99
N ALA A 185 -5.18 22.06 11.17
CA ALA A 185 -6.37 21.23 11.38
C ALA A 185 -7.60 22.06 11.80
N ASP A 186 -7.38 23.04 12.69
CA ASP A 186 -8.45 23.87 13.27
C ASP A 186 -8.68 25.12 12.39
N ALA A 187 -9.73 25.06 11.56
CA ALA A 187 -10.13 26.21 10.73
C ALA A 187 -10.77 27.30 11.60
N PRO A 188 -10.55 28.58 11.31
CA PRO A 188 -11.26 29.66 12.00
C PRO A 188 -12.77 29.54 11.85
N GLY A 189 -13.49 29.27 12.96
CA GLY A 189 -14.93 29.06 13.02
C GLY A 189 -15.32 27.60 13.05
N SER A 190 -16.33 27.21 12.28
CA SER A 190 -16.73 25.81 12.12
C SER A 190 -16.01 25.22 10.90
N ASP A 191 -15.34 24.09 11.04
CA ASP A 191 -14.63 23.40 9.94
C ASP A 191 -15.60 23.07 8.80
N ARG A 192 -16.84 22.71 9.11
CA ARG A 192 -17.89 22.43 8.10
C ARG A 192 -18.27 23.63 7.28
N ASP A 193 -18.20 24.84 7.88
CA ASP A 193 -18.53 26.10 7.19
C ASP A 193 -17.32 26.69 6.49
N ASN A 194 -16.09 26.31 6.92
CA ASN A 194 -14.83 26.80 6.41
C ASN A 194 -13.82 25.67 6.15
N PRO A 195 -14.16 24.65 5.35
CA PRO A 195 -13.27 23.50 5.13
C PRO A 195 -11.94 23.88 4.46
N ASN A 196 -11.83 25.01 3.79
CA ASN A 196 -10.58 25.52 3.25
C ASN A 196 -9.67 26.21 4.29
N GLY A 197 -10.16 26.42 5.50
CA GLY A 197 -9.34 26.82 6.65
C GLY A 197 -8.44 25.68 7.14
N GLU A 198 -8.82 24.43 6.85
CA GLU A 198 -7.96 23.26 7.02
C GLU A 198 -7.10 23.02 5.78
N TRP A 199 -5.83 22.79 5.98
CA TRP A 199 -4.88 22.49 4.91
C TRP A 199 -3.62 21.81 5.42
N LEU A 200 -2.94 21.11 4.51
CA LEU A 200 -1.64 20.48 4.72
C LEU A 200 -0.67 21.04 3.67
N GLU A 201 0.57 21.39 4.07
CA GLU A 201 1.59 21.89 3.16
C GLU A 201 2.70 20.86 2.94
N ILE A 202 2.97 20.55 1.68
CA ILE A 202 4.04 19.64 1.26
C ILE A 202 5.15 20.45 0.61
N ALA A 203 6.39 20.23 1.04
CA ALA A 203 7.61 20.81 0.46
C ALA A 203 8.41 19.78 -0.32
N ASN A 204 8.93 20.13 -1.47
CA ASN A 204 10.00 19.38 -2.13
C ASN A 204 11.36 19.89 -1.62
N GLN A 205 11.98 19.12 -0.73
CA GLN A 205 13.29 19.42 -0.15
C GLN A 205 14.46 18.88 -0.97
N GLY A 206 14.16 18.21 -2.09
CA GLY A 206 15.14 17.69 -3.02
C GLY A 206 15.62 18.73 -4.05
N ASN A 207 16.53 18.30 -4.89
CA ASN A 207 17.12 19.09 -5.98
C ASN A 207 16.52 18.75 -7.37
N GLU A 208 15.57 17.84 -7.42
CA GLU A 208 14.85 17.44 -8.63
C GLU A 208 13.34 17.67 -8.48
N ALA A 209 12.64 17.90 -9.62
CA ALA A 209 11.19 18.01 -9.61
C ALA A 209 10.55 16.64 -9.40
N VAL A 210 9.52 16.59 -8.54
CA VAL A 210 8.77 15.37 -8.25
C VAL A 210 7.38 15.43 -8.90
N ASN A 211 7.03 14.43 -9.71
CA ASN A 211 5.67 14.25 -10.20
C ASN A 211 4.85 13.55 -9.11
N LEU A 212 3.83 14.23 -8.57
CA LEU A 212 2.96 13.72 -7.51
C LEU A 212 1.81 12.85 -8.04
N GLU A 213 1.68 12.62 -9.34
CA GLU A 213 0.62 11.79 -9.89
C GLU A 213 0.56 10.43 -9.19
N ARG A 214 -0.62 10.06 -8.66
CA ARG A 214 -0.88 8.87 -7.86
C ARG A 214 -0.21 8.83 -6.47
N TYR A 215 0.46 9.88 -6.04
CA TYR A 215 0.78 10.03 -4.63
C TYR A 215 -0.52 10.19 -3.84
N SER A 216 -0.48 9.93 -2.53
CA SER A 216 -1.65 10.11 -1.68
C SER A 216 -1.31 10.71 -0.34
N VAL A 217 -2.28 11.45 0.21
CA VAL A 217 -2.32 11.87 1.62
C VAL A 217 -3.49 11.16 2.27
N LYS A 218 -3.27 10.64 3.47
CA LYS A 218 -4.27 9.92 4.25
C LYS A 218 -4.21 10.38 5.72
N ASP A 219 -5.38 10.51 6.39
CA ASP A 219 -5.51 10.68 7.84
C ASP A 219 -5.65 9.32 8.57
N GLU A 220 -5.82 9.32 9.90
CA GLU A 220 -6.08 8.10 10.68
C GLU A 220 -7.48 7.53 10.44
N ALA A 221 -8.48 8.36 10.13
CA ALA A 221 -9.86 7.96 9.88
C ALA A 221 -10.07 7.35 8.49
N ASN A 222 -9.03 7.28 7.67
CA ASN A 222 -9.03 6.71 6.31
C ASN A 222 -9.63 7.63 5.23
N HIS A 223 -9.67 8.94 5.45
CA HIS A 223 -9.88 9.87 4.36
C HIS A 223 -8.64 9.91 3.49
N ILE A 224 -8.80 9.74 2.17
CA ILE A 224 -7.66 9.65 1.25
C ILE A 224 -7.83 10.64 0.11
N TYR A 225 -6.82 11.50 -0.06
CA TYR A 225 -6.63 12.30 -1.27
C TYR A 225 -5.59 11.65 -2.16
N THR A 226 -5.91 11.45 -3.44
CA THR A 226 -4.96 10.99 -4.44
C THR A 226 -4.66 12.11 -5.42
N PHE A 227 -3.39 12.46 -5.53
CA PHE A 227 -2.93 13.51 -6.43
C PHE A 227 -3.16 13.13 -7.90
N GLY A 228 -3.73 14.05 -8.67
CA GLY A 228 -3.70 14.02 -10.13
C GLY A 228 -2.32 14.40 -10.68
N ALA A 229 -2.25 14.66 -11.98
CA ALA A 229 -1.02 15.12 -12.62
C ALA A 229 -0.59 16.49 -12.06
N PHE A 230 0.39 16.50 -11.17
CA PHE A 230 0.96 17.68 -10.54
C PHE A 230 2.46 17.52 -10.34
N THR A 231 3.26 18.53 -10.72
CA THR A 231 4.71 18.48 -10.55
C THR A 231 5.16 19.56 -9.56
N LEU A 232 5.78 19.11 -8.45
CA LEU A 232 6.36 19.99 -7.43
C LEU A 232 7.85 20.21 -7.72
N LYS A 233 8.21 21.46 -8.05
CA LYS A 233 9.59 21.84 -8.38
C LYS A 233 10.51 21.78 -7.15
N PRO A 234 11.84 21.69 -7.33
CA PRO A 234 12.80 21.78 -6.23
C PRO A 234 12.57 23.03 -5.38
N GLY A 235 12.55 22.89 -4.06
CA GLY A 235 12.34 23.96 -3.09
C GLY A 235 10.95 24.59 -3.09
N ALA A 236 10.01 24.11 -3.92
CA ALA A 236 8.63 24.60 -3.91
C ALA A 236 7.78 23.90 -2.86
N THR A 237 6.69 24.58 -2.47
CA THR A 237 5.64 24.02 -1.63
C THR A 237 4.29 24.01 -2.34
N VAL A 238 3.38 23.14 -1.88
CA VAL A 238 1.98 23.11 -2.30
C VAL A 238 1.10 22.86 -1.09
N ARG A 239 0.02 23.62 -0.96
CA ARG A 239 -1.02 23.39 0.05
C ARG A 239 -2.15 22.56 -0.52
N LEU A 240 -2.56 21.55 0.22
CA LEU A 240 -3.76 20.76 -0.04
C LEU A 240 -4.83 21.20 0.96
N HIS A 241 -5.83 21.92 0.49
CA HIS A 241 -6.99 22.35 1.28
C HIS A 241 -8.05 21.26 1.33
N SER A 242 -8.75 21.10 2.46
CA SER A 242 -9.80 20.08 2.62
C SER A 242 -11.05 20.37 1.77
N GLY A 243 -11.40 21.63 1.57
CA GLY A 243 -12.60 22.03 0.85
C GLY A 243 -12.46 22.08 -0.66
N GLN A 244 -13.39 22.79 -1.29
CA GLN A 244 -13.46 22.97 -2.74
C GLN A 244 -12.71 24.21 -3.21
N GLY A 245 -12.12 24.12 -4.41
CA GLY A 245 -11.46 25.23 -5.06
C GLY A 245 -10.97 24.87 -6.46
N ARG A 246 -10.19 25.77 -7.03
CA ARG A 246 -9.52 25.54 -8.31
C ARG A 246 -8.04 25.34 -8.09
N ASP A 247 -7.52 24.22 -8.53
CA ASP A 247 -6.11 23.89 -8.45
C ASP A 247 -5.22 24.92 -9.14
N THR A 248 -4.12 25.24 -8.50
CA THR A 248 -3.08 26.17 -8.96
C THR A 248 -1.70 25.53 -8.78
N ALA A 249 -0.65 26.25 -9.10
CA ALA A 249 0.73 25.78 -8.87
C ALA A 249 1.13 25.69 -7.40
N SER A 250 0.35 26.27 -6.47
CA SER A 250 0.67 26.33 -5.03
C SER A 250 -0.49 25.90 -4.12
N ALA A 251 -1.66 25.61 -4.66
CA ALA A 251 -2.85 25.17 -3.91
C ALA A 251 -3.61 24.11 -4.67
N LEU A 252 -3.94 23.02 -3.98
CA LEU A 252 -4.79 21.92 -4.43
C LEU A 252 -5.97 21.78 -3.48
N TYR A 253 -7.03 21.11 -3.91
CA TYR A 253 -8.26 21.03 -3.17
C TYR A 253 -8.77 19.58 -3.12
N TRP A 254 -9.05 19.08 -1.90
CA TRP A 254 -9.60 17.75 -1.68
C TRP A 254 -11.01 17.62 -2.26
N GLY A 255 -11.76 18.72 -2.21
CA GLY A 255 -13.10 18.80 -2.81
C GLY A 255 -14.26 18.52 -1.86
N LEU A 256 -14.04 18.47 -0.54
CA LEU A 256 -15.09 18.21 0.44
C LEU A 256 -16.08 19.37 0.53
N VAL A 257 -17.32 19.05 0.89
CA VAL A 257 -18.40 20.01 1.10
C VAL A 257 -19.05 19.75 2.45
N GLY A 258 -18.94 20.71 3.36
CA GLY A 258 -19.60 20.62 4.68
C GLY A 258 -19.05 19.48 5.54
N ASP A 259 -17.80 19.13 5.32
CA ASP A 259 -17.06 18.10 6.07
C ASP A 259 -15.62 18.52 6.26
N SER A 260 -14.93 17.91 7.23
CA SER A 260 -13.54 18.13 7.59
C SER A 260 -12.72 16.83 7.44
N VAL A 261 -11.42 16.95 7.29
CA VAL A 261 -10.49 15.81 7.24
C VAL A 261 -9.84 15.63 8.61
N TRP A 262 -9.26 16.72 9.13
CA TRP A 262 -8.35 16.67 10.25
C TRP A 262 -9.09 16.84 11.60
N ASN A 263 -8.74 16.02 12.58
CA ASN A 263 -9.25 16.21 13.95
C ASN A 263 -8.53 17.39 14.60
N ASN A 264 -9.28 18.30 15.27
CA ASN A 264 -8.71 19.50 15.87
C ASN A 264 -7.77 19.22 17.06
N ASP A 265 -7.95 18.10 17.76
CA ASP A 265 -7.16 17.75 18.94
C ASP A 265 -5.87 17.01 18.60
N SER A 266 -5.93 16.05 17.69
CA SER A 266 -4.78 15.25 17.25
C SER A 266 -5.14 14.41 16.02
N ASP A 267 -4.20 14.28 15.10
CA ASP A 267 -4.32 13.38 13.94
C ASP A 267 -2.93 13.04 13.39
N THR A 268 -2.89 12.09 12.45
CA THR A 268 -1.67 11.71 11.74
C THR A 268 -1.88 11.77 10.24
N ALA A 269 -1.09 12.60 9.56
CA ALA A 269 -1.05 12.67 8.11
C ALA A 269 0.03 11.74 7.55
N TYR A 270 -0.34 10.82 6.66
CA TYR A 270 0.56 9.91 5.95
C TYR A 270 0.69 10.35 4.49
N LEU A 271 1.88 10.75 4.06
CA LEU A 271 2.19 11.01 2.65
C LEU A 271 2.83 9.75 2.05
N ARG A 272 2.27 9.25 0.95
CA ARG A 272 2.77 8.06 0.24
C ARG A 272 3.04 8.36 -1.22
N ASP A 273 4.03 7.67 -1.80
CA ASP A 273 4.32 7.77 -3.23
C ASP A 273 3.36 6.94 -4.10
N ALA A 274 3.55 6.97 -5.42
CA ALA A 274 2.71 6.28 -6.38
C ALA A 274 2.75 4.74 -6.28
N ALA A 275 3.76 4.18 -5.61
CA ALA A 275 3.86 2.76 -5.28
C ALA A 275 3.26 2.43 -3.91
N GLY A 276 2.80 3.45 -3.17
CA GLY A 276 2.27 3.33 -1.82
C GLY A 276 3.32 3.34 -0.72
N ALA A 277 4.61 3.47 -1.06
CA ALA A 277 5.67 3.56 -0.06
C ALA A 277 5.58 4.89 0.72
N LEU A 278 5.87 4.81 2.00
CA LEU A 278 5.77 5.95 2.92
C LEU A 278 6.85 6.98 2.62
N VAL A 279 6.43 8.20 2.32
CA VAL A 279 7.32 9.35 2.07
C VAL A 279 7.55 10.12 3.37
N ASP A 280 6.48 10.43 4.08
CA ASP A 280 6.55 11.19 5.34
C ASP A 280 5.33 10.91 6.22
N ILE A 281 5.51 11.17 7.53
CA ILE A 281 4.45 11.13 8.54
C ILE A 281 4.50 12.44 9.32
N TYR A 282 3.35 13.06 9.51
CA TYR A 282 3.19 14.25 10.33
C TYR A 282 2.14 13.99 11.41
N VAL A 283 2.54 14.14 12.68
CA VAL A 283 1.68 13.96 13.87
C VAL A 283 1.60 15.28 14.60
N TYR A 284 0.43 15.66 15.06
CA TYR A 284 0.21 16.88 15.87
C TYR A 284 -0.77 16.66 17.01
#